data_d62a901d1237249ec807e92ab0553a17
#
_entry.id   d62a901d1237249ec807e92ab0553a17
#
_cell.length_a   1.000
_cell.length_b   1.000
_cell.length_c   1.000
_cell.angle_alpha   90.00
_cell.angle_beta   90.00
_cell.angle_gamma   90.00
#
_symmetry.space_group_name_H-M   'P 1'
#
loop_
_entity.id
_entity.type
_entity.pdbx_description
1 polymer ?
#
loop_
_entity_poly.entity_id
_entity_poly.type
_entity_poly.pdbx_seq_one_letter_code
_entity_poly.pdbx_strand_id
1 'polypeptide(L)'
;MTHCTATQLIDDARTRVTRFDFEPGQDTGWHKHGFDYVITAITDCHMRLELPGGEVNEVTVPAGTAYRRDAGVEHNVINAGDAPMSFVEVELK
;
A
#
# COMPACT_ATOMS: atom_id res chain seq x y z
N MET A 1 -17.62 -5.53 -1.08
CA MET A 1 -16.42 -4.74 -1.42
C MET A 1 -15.30 -5.67 -1.84
N THR A 2 -14.59 -5.33 -2.88
CA THR A 2 -13.54 -6.16 -3.44
C THR A 2 -12.16 -5.67 -3.01
N HIS A 3 -11.19 -6.58 -3.02
CA HIS A 3 -9.80 -6.24 -2.78
C HIS A 3 -9.16 -5.66 -4.05
N CYS A 4 -8.08 -4.91 -3.84
CA CYS A 4 -7.24 -4.41 -4.92
C CYS A 4 -6.59 -5.57 -5.70
N THR A 5 -5.98 -5.24 -6.83
CA THR A 5 -5.18 -6.20 -7.60
C THR A 5 -3.72 -6.06 -7.19
N ALA A 6 -3.13 -7.16 -6.74
CA ALA A 6 -1.71 -7.22 -6.39
C ALA A 6 -0.98 -8.02 -7.45
N THR A 7 0.06 -7.44 -8.03
CA THR A 7 0.89 -8.08 -9.06
C THR A 7 2.33 -8.15 -8.57
N GLN A 8 2.84 -9.36 -8.36
CA GLN A 8 4.22 -9.54 -7.93
C GLN A 8 5.15 -9.33 -9.12
N LEU A 9 6.09 -8.41 -8.98
CA LEU A 9 7.04 -8.03 -10.03
C LEU A 9 8.41 -8.69 -9.83
N ILE A 10 8.89 -8.73 -8.59
CA ILE A 10 10.17 -9.33 -8.21
C ILE A 10 9.98 -10.05 -6.89
N ASP A 11 10.59 -11.22 -6.76
CA ASP A 11 10.71 -11.90 -5.47
C ASP A 11 12.01 -12.70 -5.47
N ASP A 12 13.02 -12.18 -4.78
CA ASP A 12 14.33 -12.81 -4.68
C ASP A 12 14.80 -12.82 -3.21
N ALA A 13 16.06 -13.14 -2.98
CA ALA A 13 16.62 -13.27 -1.64
C ALA A 13 16.70 -11.93 -0.89
N ARG A 14 16.64 -10.80 -1.59
CA ARG A 14 16.88 -9.46 -1.03
C ARG A 14 15.65 -8.58 -1.01
N THR A 15 14.74 -8.74 -1.99
CA THR A 15 13.59 -7.87 -2.16
C THR A 15 12.38 -8.65 -2.64
N ARG A 16 11.20 -8.12 -2.28
CA ARG A 16 9.94 -8.49 -2.92
C ARG A 16 9.26 -7.21 -3.36
N VAL A 17 8.97 -7.12 -4.66
CA VAL A 17 8.38 -5.92 -5.28
C VAL A 17 7.00 -6.28 -5.80
N THR A 18 5.98 -5.56 -5.34
CA THR A 18 4.58 -5.81 -5.70
C THR A 18 3.95 -4.50 -6.15
N ARG A 19 3.23 -4.55 -7.28
CA ARG A 19 2.41 -3.45 -7.73
C ARG A 19 0.99 -3.66 -7.23
N PHE A 20 0.39 -2.61 -6.66
CA PHE A 20 -0.99 -2.60 -6.22
C PHE A 20 -1.80 -1.61 -7.04
N ASP A 21 -2.93 -2.09 -7.58
CA ASP A 21 -3.86 -1.28 -8.36
C ASP A 21 -5.23 -1.34 -7.69
N PHE A 22 -5.83 -0.16 -7.42
CA PHE A 22 -7.09 -0.04 -6.69
C PHE A 22 -8.09 0.78 -7.49
N GLU A 23 -9.30 0.24 -7.67
CA GLU A 23 -10.44 1.07 -7.99
C GLU A 23 -10.92 1.81 -6.72
N PRO A 24 -11.70 2.89 -6.85
CA PRO A 24 -12.22 3.57 -5.66
C PRO A 24 -12.92 2.60 -4.70
N GLY A 25 -12.60 2.69 -3.43
CA GLY A 25 -13.18 1.85 -2.38
C GLY A 25 -12.55 0.48 -2.21
N GLN A 26 -11.70 0.04 -3.11
CA GLN A 26 -11.00 -1.24 -2.94
C GLN A 26 -9.92 -1.14 -1.87
N ASP A 27 -9.60 -2.27 -1.25
CA ASP A 27 -8.62 -2.33 -0.17
C ASP A 27 -7.61 -3.46 -0.37
N THR A 28 -6.55 -3.45 0.44
CA THR A 28 -5.57 -4.53 0.47
C THR A 28 -6.03 -5.72 1.30
N GLY A 29 -7.00 -5.53 2.20
CA GLY A 29 -7.26 -6.41 3.33
C GLY A 29 -6.27 -6.14 4.47
N TRP A 30 -6.61 -6.61 5.67
CA TRP A 30 -5.75 -6.50 6.84
C TRP A 30 -4.49 -7.33 6.64
N HIS A 31 -3.33 -6.71 6.91
CA HIS A 31 -2.05 -7.40 6.82
C HIS A 31 -1.04 -6.77 7.77
N LYS A 32 -0.04 -7.57 8.12
CA LYS A 32 1.09 -7.13 8.93
C LYS A 32 2.36 -7.29 8.11
N HIS A 33 3.16 -6.23 8.05
CA HIS A 33 4.42 -6.24 7.31
C HIS A 33 5.51 -6.94 8.11
N GLY A 34 6.11 -7.99 7.51
CA GLY A 34 7.22 -8.73 8.10
C GLY A 34 8.59 -8.13 7.78
N PHE A 35 8.66 -7.15 6.89
CA PHE A 35 9.89 -6.50 6.45
C PHE A 35 9.72 -4.99 6.43
N ASP A 36 10.84 -4.26 6.53
CA ASP A 36 10.84 -2.84 6.18
C ASP A 36 10.45 -2.70 4.71
N TYR A 37 9.77 -1.63 4.37
CA TYR A 37 9.28 -1.46 3.01
C TYR A 37 9.23 0.00 2.58
N VAL A 38 9.28 0.20 1.26
CA VAL A 38 9.16 1.50 0.60
C VAL A 38 7.93 1.45 -0.29
N ILE A 39 7.12 2.50 -0.22
CA ILE A 39 5.97 2.71 -1.12
C ILE A 39 6.33 3.83 -2.08
N THR A 40 6.19 3.58 -3.37
CA THR A 40 6.36 4.58 -4.43
C THR A 40 5.05 4.74 -5.19
N ALA A 41 4.49 5.94 -5.16
CA ALA A 41 3.23 6.23 -5.83
C ALA A 41 3.43 6.34 -7.35
N ILE A 42 2.65 5.57 -8.13
CA ILE A 42 2.59 5.69 -9.59
C ILE A 42 1.61 6.79 -9.96
N THR A 43 0.46 6.81 -9.32
CA THR A 43 -0.54 7.88 -9.45
C THR A 43 -0.60 8.67 -8.16
N ASP A 44 -1.33 9.79 -8.14
CA ASP A 44 -1.72 10.38 -6.87
C ASP A 44 -2.54 9.34 -6.11
N CYS A 45 -2.18 9.12 -4.85
CA CYS A 45 -2.84 8.13 -4.00
C CYS A 45 -3.49 8.84 -2.82
N HIS A 46 -4.80 8.71 -2.69
CA HIS A 46 -5.54 9.16 -1.52
C HIS A 46 -5.95 7.91 -0.74
N MET A 47 -5.27 7.67 0.38
CA MET A 47 -5.43 6.43 1.12
C MET A 47 -6.05 6.68 2.48
N ARG A 48 -6.96 5.78 2.86
CA ARG A 48 -7.37 5.61 4.24
C ARG A 48 -6.64 4.40 4.79
N LEU A 49 -5.96 4.60 5.90
CA LEU A 49 -5.25 3.52 6.61
C LEU A 49 -6.04 3.20 7.87
N GLU A 50 -6.60 2.01 7.93
CA GLU A 50 -7.22 1.48 9.14
C GLU A 50 -6.14 0.80 9.97
N LEU A 51 -6.06 1.15 11.25
CA LEU A 51 -5.04 0.70 12.18
C LEU A 51 -5.67 -0.14 13.29
N PRO A 52 -4.87 -0.95 14.02
CA PRO A 52 -5.36 -1.69 15.17
C PRO A 52 -6.01 -0.75 16.18
N GLY A 53 -7.09 -1.21 16.84
CA GLY A 53 -7.78 -0.42 17.85
C GLY A 53 -8.81 0.55 17.30
N GLY A 54 -9.08 0.52 15.99
CA GLY A 54 -10.10 1.36 15.37
C GLY A 54 -9.61 2.74 14.93
N GLU A 55 -8.31 3.01 15.03
CA GLU A 55 -7.74 4.25 14.51
C GLU A 55 -7.78 4.27 12.99
N VAL A 56 -7.98 5.45 12.42
CA VAL A 56 -7.99 5.68 10.98
C VAL A 56 -7.16 6.91 10.67
N ASN A 57 -6.23 6.78 9.74
CA ASN A 57 -5.45 7.90 9.22
C ASN A 57 -5.75 8.06 7.73
N GLU A 58 -5.81 9.29 7.26
CA GLU A 58 -5.87 9.58 5.82
C GLU A 58 -4.57 10.24 5.40
N VAL A 59 -4.02 9.75 4.29
CA VAL A 59 -2.77 10.28 3.73
C VAL A 59 -2.91 10.45 2.22
N THR A 60 -2.28 11.49 1.69
CA THR A 60 -2.18 11.71 0.26
C THR A 60 -0.72 11.61 -0.13
N VAL A 61 -0.43 10.75 -1.12
CA VAL A 61 0.92 10.53 -1.64
C VAL A 61 0.91 10.95 -3.11
N PRO A 62 1.56 12.07 -3.47
CA PRO A 62 1.59 12.51 -4.87
C PRO A 62 2.34 11.51 -5.76
N ALA A 63 1.91 11.42 -7.02
CA ALA A 63 2.57 10.60 -8.03
C ALA A 63 4.07 10.89 -8.08
N GLY A 64 4.90 9.86 -8.18
CA GLY A 64 6.34 9.99 -8.27
C GLY A 64 7.07 10.24 -6.94
N THR A 65 6.34 10.26 -5.81
CA THR A 65 6.96 10.39 -4.48
C THR A 65 6.97 9.04 -3.78
N ALA A 66 7.76 8.95 -2.72
CA ALA A 66 7.92 7.71 -1.98
C ALA A 66 8.02 7.97 -0.48
N TYR A 67 7.68 6.96 0.32
CA TYR A 67 7.91 6.97 1.76
C TYR A 67 8.32 5.59 2.23
N ARG A 68 8.87 5.53 3.44
CA ARG A 68 9.38 4.30 4.04
C ARG A 68 8.66 4.01 5.35
N ARG A 69 8.47 2.71 5.65
CA ARG A 69 7.94 2.21 6.92
C ARG A 69 8.76 1.04 7.40
N ASP A 70 8.76 0.83 8.71
CA ASP A 70 9.45 -0.28 9.35
C ASP A 70 8.57 -1.54 9.39
N ALA A 71 9.22 -2.70 9.52
CA ALA A 71 8.56 -3.96 9.79
C ALA A 71 7.68 -3.85 11.04
N GLY A 72 6.60 -4.61 11.07
CA GLY A 72 5.67 -4.63 12.19
C GLY A 72 4.42 -3.77 12.01
N VAL A 73 4.37 -2.92 11.00
CA VAL A 73 3.16 -2.16 10.69
C VAL A 73 2.02 -3.11 10.34
N GLU A 74 0.88 -2.92 10.99
CA GLU A 74 -0.33 -3.68 10.72
C GLU A 74 -1.44 -2.71 10.34
N HIS A 75 -2.09 -2.94 9.20
CA HIS A 75 -3.11 -2.05 8.70
C HIS A 75 -3.94 -2.67 7.56
N ASN A 76 -4.99 -1.95 7.19
CA ASN A 76 -5.74 -2.15 5.95
C ASN A 76 -5.64 -0.85 5.16
N VAL A 77 -5.24 -0.93 3.89
CA VAL A 77 -5.10 0.24 3.01
C VAL A 77 -6.27 0.29 2.05
N ILE A 78 -6.98 1.41 2.02
CA ILE A 78 -8.18 1.61 1.21
C ILE A 78 -7.96 2.79 0.26
N ASN A 79 -8.39 2.65 -1.00
CA ASN A 79 -8.47 3.81 -1.90
C ASN A 79 -9.67 4.67 -1.47
N ALA A 80 -9.38 5.79 -0.81
CA ALA A 80 -10.38 6.71 -0.30
C ALA A 80 -10.70 7.84 -1.29
N GLY A 81 -10.06 7.86 -2.46
CA GLY A 81 -10.34 8.83 -3.51
C GLY A 81 -11.47 8.39 -4.43
N ASP A 82 -11.75 9.21 -5.42
CA ASP A 82 -12.78 8.95 -6.42
C ASP A 82 -12.20 8.54 -7.79
N ALA A 83 -10.90 8.29 -7.86
CA ALA A 83 -10.19 7.86 -9.05
C ALA A 83 -9.37 6.60 -8.75
N PRO A 84 -9.05 5.77 -9.76
CA PRO A 84 -8.12 4.65 -9.57
C PRO A 84 -6.78 5.14 -9.06
N MET A 85 -6.13 4.33 -8.22
CA MET A 85 -4.79 4.61 -7.76
C MET A 85 -3.89 3.40 -7.89
N SER A 86 -2.58 3.64 -8.02
CA SER A 86 -1.59 2.58 -8.12
C SER A 86 -0.32 2.99 -7.40
N PHE A 87 0.30 2.03 -6.72
CA PHE A 87 1.63 2.21 -6.13
C PHE A 87 2.43 0.92 -6.21
N VAL A 88 3.73 1.04 -6.03
CA VAL A 88 4.65 -0.10 -5.94
C VAL A 88 5.18 -0.18 -4.52
N GLU A 89 5.14 -1.37 -3.96
CA GLU A 89 5.71 -1.67 -2.64
C GLU A 89 6.99 -2.48 -2.83
N VAL A 90 8.09 -1.99 -2.25
CA VAL A 90 9.37 -2.68 -2.23
C VAL A 90 9.62 -3.14 -0.80
N GLU A 91 9.56 -4.45 -0.56
CA GLU A 91 9.90 -5.03 0.73
C GLU A 91 11.39 -5.37 0.76
N LEU A 92 12.06 -4.96 1.83
CA LEU A 92 13.51 -5.15 2.02
C LEU A 92 13.71 -6.33 2.96
N LYS A 93 14.11 -7.45 2.39
CA LYS A 93 14.30 -8.68 3.15
C LYS A 93 15.59 -8.72 3.95
#